data_1d6e3b981763e3d6f2fb629c4c981391
#
_entry.id   1d6e3b981763e3d6f2fb629c4c981391
#
_cell.length_a   1.000
_cell.length_b   1.000
_cell.length_c   1.000
_cell.angle_alpha   90.00
_cell.angle_beta   90.00
_cell.angle_gamma   90.00
#
_symmetry.space_group_name_H-M   'P 1'
#
loop_
_entity.id
_entity.type
_entity.pdbx_description
1 polymer ?
#
loop_
_entity_poly.entity_id
_entity_poly.type
_entity_poly.pdbx_seq_one_letter_code
_entity_poly.pdbx_strand_id
1 'polypeptide(L)'
;MSKNGKTEQKIKKELPISKSPSGNCPEMSKKKLGKIVKEGKNLAEQVANQQSKVSPKKLSEKQTENLSKLELKSTNENTKALLEVSQENSPEPLFKLHSPYQPLGDQPKVISQITEILQKGHREQTVMGVTGCGKTFIMASIIANLQKPTLIIAHNKTLAAQLAEEFKRFFPENAVHYFVSYYDYYQPESYLPKSDTFIEKQTQINEEIELFRNATTQALLTRKDVIIVASVSCIYGLGNPEDYNSLKIELNLNSLYRMDKITRRLADLQYTRTNLDLKRGYFRVRGDTLEIAPTSSEVGYRFSFFGDLLENIETFELITNRSLEKLTKHTIFPAKQYVTTAEKVKIAIGNIEKDLQKRLEEFESQQKFLPAERLRQRTLNDLEMLESMGFCGGIENYSWYFDQRQDGEAGNTLLDYFPDDSLCFIDESHITLPQIGAMYAGDRSRKQTLIDYGFRLPSALNNRPLQRHEFFQKVGQLVYVSATPGPFELGFGPFE
;
A
#
# COMPACT_ATOMS: atom_id res chain seq x y z
N MET A 1 -28.61 31.10 46.96
CA MET A 1 -28.80 30.30 48.19
C MET A 1 -28.41 28.90 47.81
N SER A 2 -27.26 28.56 48.27
CA SER A 2 -26.86 27.60 49.31
C SER A 2 -26.84 26.18 48.77
N LYS A 3 -25.75 25.57 48.65
CA LYS A 3 -24.58 25.10 49.42
C LYS A 3 -24.40 23.58 49.24
N ASN A 4 -23.22 23.21 48.94
CA ASN A 4 -22.43 22.03 49.46
C ASN A 4 -22.89 20.62 48.99
N GLY A 5 -22.04 19.69 48.72
CA GLY A 5 -20.58 19.53 48.95
C GLY A 5 -20.19 18.07 48.77
N LYS A 6 -18.99 17.86 48.33
CA LYS A 6 -18.07 16.74 48.58
C LYS A 6 -18.64 15.33 48.82
N THR A 7 -18.20 14.37 48.04
CA THR A 7 -17.37 13.27 48.60
C THR A 7 -16.69 12.45 47.47
N GLU A 8 -15.35 12.53 47.46
CA GLU A 8 -14.48 11.52 46.82
C GLU A 8 -14.63 10.20 47.55
N GLN A 9 -14.77 9.10 46.84
CA GLN A 9 -14.29 7.82 47.35
C GLN A 9 -13.70 6.98 46.22
N LYS A 10 -12.41 6.72 46.35
CA LYS A 10 -11.60 5.72 45.70
C LYS A 10 -12.26 4.33 45.75
N ILE A 11 -12.38 3.65 44.63
CA ILE A 11 -12.35 2.18 44.62
C ILE A 11 -11.35 1.75 43.58
N LYS A 12 -10.14 1.41 44.01
CA LYS A 12 -9.23 0.49 43.34
C LYS A 12 -9.86 -0.89 43.40
N LYS A 13 -10.12 -1.51 42.26
CA LYS A 13 -10.24 -2.96 42.14
C LYS A 13 -9.23 -3.43 41.10
N GLU A 14 -8.23 -4.09 41.63
CA GLU A 14 -7.26 -4.91 40.92
C GLU A 14 -8.00 -6.08 40.24
N LEU A 15 -7.78 -6.26 38.94
CA LEU A 15 -8.10 -7.49 38.23
C LEU A 15 -6.79 -8.22 37.91
N PRO A 16 -6.75 -9.54 38.00
CA PRO A 16 -5.51 -10.30 37.98
C PRO A 16 -4.94 -10.40 36.55
N ILE A 17 -3.65 -10.13 36.46
CA ILE A 17 -2.83 -10.33 35.26
C ILE A 17 -2.69 -11.84 35.05
N SER A 18 -3.27 -12.37 33.99
CA SER A 18 -3.00 -13.72 33.50
C SER A 18 -1.63 -13.73 32.84
N LYS A 19 -0.71 -14.47 33.43
CA LYS A 19 0.63 -14.76 32.90
C LYS A 19 0.50 -15.57 31.62
N SER A 20 0.95 -15.02 30.51
CA SER A 20 1.28 -15.79 29.30
C SER A 20 2.62 -16.53 29.50
N PRO A 21 2.81 -17.74 28.98
CA PRO A 21 4.02 -18.52 29.18
C PRO A 21 5.15 -17.90 28.36
N SER A 22 6.19 -17.46 29.05
CA SER A 22 7.45 -17.02 28.49
C SER A 22 8.18 -18.23 27.86
N GLY A 23 8.27 -18.21 26.51
CA GLY A 23 9.22 -19.05 25.80
C GLY A 23 10.64 -18.64 26.14
N ASN A 24 11.43 -19.57 26.58
CA ASN A 24 12.85 -19.46 26.94
C ASN A 24 13.66 -18.86 25.78
N CYS A 25 14.10 -17.63 25.93
CA CYS A 25 15.25 -17.10 25.21
C CYS A 25 16.50 -17.44 26.03
N PRO A 26 17.55 -18.08 25.47
CA PRO A 26 18.64 -18.58 26.30
C PRO A 26 19.46 -17.43 26.89
N GLU A 27 19.47 -17.34 28.21
CA GLU A 27 20.34 -16.44 29.00
C GLU A 27 21.86 -16.64 28.80
N MET A 28 22.25 -17.60 27.96
CA MET A 28 23.66 -17.94 27.66
C MET A 28 24.40 -16.87 26.85
N SER A 29 23.72 -15.96 26.14
CA SER A 29 24.41 -14.99 25.26
C SER A 29 25.02 -13.82 26.03
N LYS A 30 24.37 -13.31 27.08
CA LYS A 30 24.86 -12.16 27.85
C LYS A 30 26.05 -12.48 28.76
N LYS A 31 26.12 -13.69 29.33
CA LYS A 31 27.30 -14.17 30.12
C LYS A 31 28.52 -14.41 29.25
N LYS A 32 28.36 -14.96 28.03
CA LYS A 32 29.48 -15.13 27.10
C LYS A 32 30.02 -13.80 26.59
N LEU A 33 29.15 -12.84 26.27
CA LEU A 33 29.57 -11.49 25.86
C LEU A 33 30.33 -10.75 26.96
N GLY A 34 29.85 -10.83 28.21
CA GLY A 34 30.53 -10.24 29.37
C GLY A 34 31.91 -10.84 29.65
N LYS A 35 32.10 -12.13 29.31
CA LYS A 35 33.40 -12.80 29.49
C LYS A 35 34.40 -12.38 28.42
N ILE A 36 33.98 -12.30 27.17
CA ILE A 36 34.79 -11.85 26.02
C ILE A 36 35.23 -10.39 26.18
N VAL A 37 34.34 -9.51 26.63
CA VAL A 37 34.69 -8.10 26.88
C VAL A 37 35.66 -7.94 28.05
N LYS A 38 35.58 -8.79 29.08
CA LYS A 38 36.53 -8.79 30.22
C LYS A 38 37.88 -9.35 29.84
N GLU A 39 37.92 -10.41 29.03
CA GLU A 39 39.17 -10.98 28.51
C GLU A 39 39.87 -10.03 27.53
N GLY A 40 39.12 -9.33 26.67
CA GLY A 40 39.64 -8.28 25.77
C GLY A 40 40.26 -7.09 26.52
N LYS A 41 39.65 -6.63 27.64
CA LYS A 41 40.24 -5.57 28.47
C LYS A 41 41.50 -6.02 29.21
N ASN A 42 41.53 -7.24 29.71
CA ASN A 42 42.72 -7.79 30.36
C ASN A 42 43.89 -7.97 29.38
N LEU A 43 43.61 -8.35 28.12
CA LEU A 43 44.64 -8.47 27.09
C LEU A 43 45.21 -7.11 26.69
N ALA A 44 44.35 -6.09 26.57
CA ALA A 44 44.79 -4.72 26.29
C ALA A 44 45.69 -4.13 27.40
N GLU A 45 45.35 -4.39 28.67
CA GLU A 45 46.19 -3.97 29.82
C GLU A 45 47.51 -4.75 29.90
N GLN A 46 47.53 -6.02 29.53
CA GLN A 46 48.79 -6.82 29.47
C GLN A 46 49.70 -6.33 28.34
N VAL A 47 49.17 -5.99 27.18
CA VAL A 47 49.94 -5.43 26.05
C VAL A 47 50.49 -4.03 26.41
N ALA A 48 49.70 -3.18 27.05
CA ALA A 48 50.15 -1.86 27.50
C ALA A 48 51.27 -1.95 28.55
N ASN A 49 51.21 -2.91 29.49
CA ASN A 49 52.23 -3.13 30.51
C ASN A 49 53.52 -3.81 29.97
N GLN A 50 53.47 -4.51 28.86
CA GLN A 50 54.65 -5.06 28.20
C GLN A 50 55.41 -4.04 27.35
N GLN A 51 54.71 -3.05 26.79
CA GLN A 51 55.35 -1.97 26.01
C GLN A 51 56.13 -0.96 26.87
N SER A 52 55.86 -0.88 28.18
CA SER A 52 56.58 0.03 29.08
C SER A 52 57.90 -0.51 29.65
N LYS A 53 58.36 -1.75 29.31
CA LYS A 53 59.53 -2.38 29.95
C LYS A 53 60.63 -2.78 28.96
N VAL A 54 60.62 -2.36 27.72
CA VAL A 54 61.69 -2.74 26.74
C VAL A 54 62.40 -1.48 26.24
N SER A 55 63.66 -1.29 26.68
CA SER A 55 64.57 -0.34 26.06
C SER A 55 65.04 -0.87 24.68
N PRO A 56 65.38 0.00 23.70
CA PRO A 56 65.57 -0.39 22.31
C PRO A 56 66.95 -1.05 22.11
N LYS A 57 67.01 -2.36 22.03
CA LYS A 57 68.13 -3.10 21.41
C LYS A 57 67.75 -3.46 19.98
N LYS A 58 68.65 -3.12 19.02
CA LYS A 58 68.52 -3.38 17.58
C LYS A 58 68.18 -4.85 17.28
N LEU A 59 66.94 -5.09 16.78
CA LEU A 59 66.52 -6.35 16.18
C LEU A 59 67.00 -6.43 14.72
N SER A 60 67.40 -7.59 14.24
CA SER A 60 67.87 -7.81 12.86
C SER A 60 66.64 -7.73 11.90
N GLU A 61 66.84 -7.26 10.67
CA GLU A 61 65.81 -7.08 9.64
C GLU A 61 64.92 -8.32 9.39
N LYS A 62 65.44 -9.52 9.55
CA LYS A 62 64.70 -10.79 9.45
C LYS A 62 63.66 -11.01 10.56
N GLN A 63 63.85 -10.44 11.74
CA GLN A 63 62.93 -10.60 12.87
C GLN A 63 61.75 -9.60 12.78
N THR A 64 61.99 -8.44 12.19
CA THR A 64 60.95 -7.44 11.92
C THR A 64 60.01 -7.90 10.81
N GLU A 65 60.49 -8.56 9.79
CA GLU A 65 59.71 -9.11 8.68
C GLU A 65 58.83 -10.31 9.10
N ASN A 66 59.25 -11.11 10.04
CA ASN A 66 58.45 -12.21 10.59
C ASN A 66 57.40 -11.74 11.59
N LEU A 67 57.62 -10.69 12.35
CA LEU A 67 56.65 -10.10 13.25
C LEU A 67 55.53 -9.36 12.45
N SER A 68 55.88 -8.62 11.38
CA SER A 68 54.89 -7.98 10.52
C SER A 68 54.01 -8.99 9.75
N LYS A 69 54.57 -10.16 9.36
CA LYS A 69 53.81 -11.25 8.72
C LYS A 69 52.90 -12.00 9.70
N LEU A 70 53.24 -12.08 10.97
CA LEU A 70 52.41 -12.69 12.03
C LEU A 70 51.31 -11.74 12.49
N GLU A 71 51.57 -10.45 12.60
CA GLU A 71 50.56 -9.43 12.94
C GLU A 71 49.52 -9.22 11.80
N LEU A 72 49.96 -9.26 10.54
CA LEU A 72 49.08 -9.22 9.37
C LEU A 72 48.19 -10.46 9.20
N LYS A 73 48.67 -11.65 9.59
CA LYS A 73 47.84 -12.86 9.57
C LYS A 73 46.83 -12.89 10.71
N SER A 74 47.22 -12.51 11.93
CA SER A 74 46.30 -12.52 13.08
C SER A 74 45.22 -11.43 12.99
N THR A 75 45.51 -10.26 12.38
CA THR A 75 44.51 -9.22 12.11
C THR A 75 43.55 -9.64 11.00
N ASN A 76 44.04 -10.30 9.92
CA ASN A 76 43.14 -10.74 8.84
C ASN A 76 42.20 -11.89 9.27
N GLU A 77 42.65 -12.86 10.06
CA GLU A 77 41.79 -13.96 10.55
C GLU A 77 40.78 -13.47 11.59
N ASN A 78 41.18 -12.57 12.51
CA ASN A 78 40.22 -11.96 13.47
C ASN A 78 39.23 -10.98 12.80
N THR A 79 39.68 -10.25 11.78
CA THR A 79 38.80 -9.36 11.02
C THR A 79 37.83 -10.14 10.16
N LYS A 80 38.26 -11.29 9.60
CA LYS A 80 37.40 -12.18 8.84
C LYS A 80 36.37 -12.89 9.72
N ALA A 81 36.77 -13.37 10.89
CA ALA A 81 35.89 -13.97 11.89
C ALA A 81 34.89 -12.94 12.48
N LEU A 82 35.30 -11.69 12.69
CA LEU A 82 34.39 -10.60 13.11
C LEU A 82 33.41 -10.18 12.01
N LEU A 83 33.84 -10.24 10.76
CA LEU A 83 32.93 -9.99 9.60
C LEU A 83 31.96 -11.15 9.39
N GLU A 84 32.40 -12.39 9.59
CA GLU A 84 31.53 -13.58 9.50
C GLU A 84 30.52 -13.64 10.65
N VAL A 85 30.89 -13.28 11.90
CA VAL A 85 29.96 -13.20 13.04
C VAL A 85 29.01 -11.99 12.94
N SER A 86 29.40 -10.92 12.25
CA SER A 86 28.50 -9.79 12.01
C SER A 86 27.51 -10.03 10.87
N GLN A 87 27.77 -10.99 9.98
CA GLN A 87 26.84 -11.39 8.93
C GLN A 87 25.78 -12.40 9.39
N GLU A 88 26.03 -13.20 10.43
CA GLU A 88 25.07 -14.20 10.92
C GLU A 88 23.89 -13.64 11.74
N ASN A 89 23.89 -12.34 12.13
CA ASN A 89 22.85 -11.73 12.96
C ASN A 89 22.16 -10.50 12.34
N SER A 90 22.42 -10.16 11.09
CA SER A 90 21.61 -9.15 10.40
C SER A 90 20.32 -9.83 9.90
N PRO A 91 19.13 -9.27 10.17
CA PRO A 91 17.91 -9.80 9.57
C PRO A 91 18.07 -9.82 8.05
N GLU A 92 17.62 -10.90 7.40
CA GLU A 92 17.67 -10.98 5.94
C GLU A 92 17.06 -9.73 5.32
N PRO A 93 17.69 -9.17 4.27
CA PRO A 93 17.18 -7.97 3.63
C PRO A 93 15.78 -8.24 3.06
N LEU A 94 14.86 -7.30 3.30
CA LEU A 94 13.47 -7.38 2.85
C LEU A 94 13.38 -7.34 1.31
N PHE A 95 14.22 -6.50 0.68
CA PHE A 95 14.34 -6.40 -0.79
C PHE A 95 15.69 -6.93 -1.24
N LYS A 96 15.67 -7.98 -2.09
CA LYS A 96 16.86 -8.61 -2.67
C LYS A 96 16.96 -8.24 -4.15
N LEU A 97 17.95 -7.41 -4.48
CA LEU A 97 18.19 -6.99 -5.87
C LEU A 97 18.93 -8.10 -6.65
N HIS A 98 18.29 -8.60 -7.69
CA HIS A 98 18.87 -9.50 -8.66
C HIS A 98 19.17 -8.73 -9.96
N SER A 99 20.43 -8.54 -10.28
CA SER A 99 20.80 -7.80 -11.50
C SER A 99 22.01 -8.42 -12.17
N PRO A 100 21.98 -8.59 -13.50
CA PRO A 100 23.18 -8.93 -14.27
C PRO A 100 24.14 -7.73 -14.41
N TYR A 101 23.69 -6.53 -14.02
CA TYR A 101 24.45 -5.30 -14.16
C TYR A 101 25.15 -4.94 -12.86
N GLN A 102 26.32 -4.31 -13.00
CA GLN A 102 27.02 -3.65 -11.90
C GLN A 102 26.95 -2.14 -12.10
N PRO A 103 26.89 -1.33 -11.04
CA PRO A 103 26.92 0.13 -11.18
C PRO A 103 28.19 0.62 -11.87
N LEU A 104 28.06 1.43 -12.92
CA LEU A 104 29.18 1.93 -13.72
C LEU A 104 29.15 3.47 -13.81
N GLY A 105 30.30 4.08 -14.10
CA GLY A 105 30.45 5.52 -14.26
C GLY A 105 30.08 6.27 -12.97
N ASP A 106 29.13 7.21 -13.06
CA ASP A 106 28.66 8.01 -11.92
C ASP A 106 27.58 7.31 -11.07
N GLN A 107 27.04 6.17 -11.52
CA GLN A 107 25.95 5.46 -10.82
C GLN A 107 26.30 5.10 -9.36
N PRO A 108 27.50 4.52 -9.03
CA PRO A 108 27.84 4.19 -7.65
C PRO A 108 27.79 5.42 -6.73
N LYS A 109 28.28 6.55 -7.20
CA LYS A 109 28.30 7.81 -6.45
C LYS A 109 26.86 8.32 -6.22
N VAL A 110 26.03 8.35 -7.25
CA VAL A 110 24.63 8.80 -7.17
C VAL A 110 23.84 7.91 -6.22
N ILE A 111 23.93 6.58 -6.34
CA ILE A 111 23.25 5.62 -5.48
C ILE A 111 23.64 5.83 -4.01
N SER A 112 24.94 5.94 -3.72
CA SER A 112 25.44 6.15 -2.36
C SER A 112 24.94 7.49 -1.79
N GLN A 113 25.08 8.59 -2.54
CA GLN A 113 24.69 9.92 -2.09
C GLN A 113 23.18 10.01 -1.80
N ILE A 114 22.33 9.56 -2.71
CA ILE A 114 20.87 9.60 -2.52
C ILE A 114 20.46 8.72 -1.33
N THR A 115 21.03 7.51 -1.24
CA THR A 115 20.75 6.60 -0.10
C THR A 115 21.12 7.26 1.23
N GLU A 116 22.32 7.85 1.33
CA GLU A 116 22.78 8.49 2.57
C GLU A 116 21.92 9.70 2.96
N ILE A 117 21.55 10.54 1.97
CA ILE A 117 20.72 11.71 2.21
C ILE A 117 19.31 11.31 2.71
N LEU A 118 18.70 10.30 2.08
CA LEU A 118 17.39 9.79 2.50
C LEU A 118 17.45 9.09 3.86
N GLN A 119 18.54 8.38 4.19
CA GLN A 119 18.76 7.80 5.52
C GLN A 119 18.90 8.87 6.62
N LYS A 120 19.42 10.06 6.28
CA LYS A 120 19.48 11.21 7.19
C LYS A 120 18.12 11.90 7.40
N GLY A 121 17.07 11.41 6.75
CA GLY A 121 15.71 11.93 6.91
C GLY A 121 15.35 13.09 5.98
N HIS A 122 16.17 13.42 4.99
CA HIS A 122 15.78 14.38 3.97
C HIS A 122 14.62 13.81 3.16
N ARG A 123 13.67 14.68 2.85
CA ARG A 123 12.40 14.24 2.25
C ARG A 123 12.46 14.13 0.74
N GLU A 124 13.12 15.03 0.06
CA GLU A 124 13.05 15.17 -1.40
C GLU A 124 14.44 15.18 -2.01
N GLN A 125 14.61 14.43 -3.11
CA GLN A 125 15.86 14.38 -3.88
C GLN A 125 15.57 14.33 -5.37
N THR A 126 16.51 14.79 -6.21
CA THR A 126 16.39 14.75 -7.68
C THR A 126 17.54 13.97 -8.28
N VAL A 127 17.21 12.96 -9.08
CA VAL A 127 18.13 12.20 -9.93
C VAL A 127 18.01 12.71 -11.36
N MET A 128 19.00 13.44 -11.82
CA MET A 128 19.09 13.91 -13.20
C MET A 128 19.97 12.94 -14.00
N GLY A 129 19.43 12.38 -15.07
CA GLY A 129 20.17 11.46 -15.92
C GLY A 129 19.58 11.35 -17.32
N VAL A 130 20.44 11.39 -18.34
CA VAL A 130 20.03 11.26 -19.73
C VAL A 130 19.33 9.92 -20.00
N THR A 131 18.59 9.85 -21.11
CA THR A 131 17.97 8.60 -21.53
C THR A 131 19.02 7.52 -21.75
N GLY A 132 18.79 6.31 -21.24
CA GLY A 132 19.73 5.18 -21.35
C GLY A 132 20.86 5.16 -20.31
N CYS A 133 20.95 6.12 -19.39
CA CYS A 133 21.96 6.09 -18.30
C CYS A 133 21.66 5.08 -17.18
N GLY A 134 20.58 4.28 -17.29
CA GLY A 134 20.24 3.27 -16.30
C GLY A 134 19.45 3.80 -15.09
N LYS A 135 18.59 4.82 -15.28
CA LYS A 135 17.74 5.38 -14.21
C LYS A 135 16.97 4.32 -13.45
N THR A 136 16.37 3.33 -14.13
CA THR A 136 15.64 2.22 -13.51
C THR A 136 16.54 1.39 -12.57
N PHE A 137 17.77 1.13 -12.99
CA PHE A 137 18.75 0.39 -12.16
C PHE A 137 19.19 1.22 -10.94
N ILE A 138 19.33 2.53 -11.08
CA ILE A 138 19.61 3.45 -9.95
C ILE A 138 18.46 3.39 -8.94
N MET A 139 17.20 3.49 -9.40
CA MET A 139 16.02 3.37 -8.53
C MET A 139 16.01 2.01 -7.79
N ALA A 140 16.22 0.90 -8.52
CA ALA A 140 16.26 -0.43 -7.93
C ALA A 140 17.37 -0.56 -6.87
N SER A 141 18.55 -0.01 -7.13
CA SER A 141 19.67 -0.01 -6.17
C SER A 141 19.35 0.79 -4.91
N ILE A 142 18.69 1.95 -5.04
CA ILE A 142 18.25 2.77 -3.90
C ILE A 142 17.20 2.00 -3.07
N ILE A 143 16.23 1.33 -3.70
CA ILE A 143 15.23 0.50 -3.01
C ILE A 143 15.91 -0.60 -2.20
N ALA A 144 16.86 -1.32 -2.83
CA ALA A 144 17.61 -2.38 -2.17
C ALA A 144 18.46 -1.87 -0.99
N ASN A 145 18.93 -0.64 -1.02
CA ASN A 145 19.69 -0.04 0.08
C ASN A 145 18.81 0.49 1.21
N LEU A 146 17.64 1.06 0.89
CA LEU A 146 16.74 1.68 1.87
C LEU A 146 15.78 0.69 2.52
N GLN A 147 15.49 -0.44 1.87
CA GLN A 147 14.63 -1.50 2.40
C GLN A 147 13.21 -1.02 2.78
N LYS A 148 12.62 -0.11 1.99
CA LYS A 148 11.31 0.51 2.25
C LYS A 148 10.27 0.12 1.20
N PRO A 149 8.99 -0.08 1.58
CA PRO A 149 7.89 -0.17 0.61
C PRO A 149 7.92 1.01 -0.35
N THR A 150 7.79 0.73 -1.64
CA THR A 150 8.06 1.74 -2.67
C THR A 150 6.92 1.90 -3.66
N LEU A 151 6.56 3.15 -3.95
CA LEU A 151 5.68 3.56 -5.03
C LEU A 151 6.51 4.19 -6.15
N ILE A 152 6.28 3.80 -7.39
CA ILE A 152 6.90 4.39 -8.58
C ILE A 152 5.77 4.91 -9.48
N ILE A 153 5.75 6.21 -9.76
CA ILE A 153 4.71 6.84 -10.56
C ILE A 153 5.25 7.17 -11.94
N ALA A 154 4.59 6.66 -12.99
CA ALA A 154 4.90 6.94 -14.39
C ALA A 154 3.74 7.71 -15.05
N HIS A 155 4.03 8.53 -16.05
CA HIS A 155 3.05 9.43 -16.69
C HIS A 155 2.04 8.70 -17.60
N ASN A 156 2.29 7.44 -18.00
CA ASN A 156 1.35 6.67 -18.83
C ASN A 156 1.37 5.17 -18.51
N LYS A 157 0.35 4.44 -18.99
CA LYS A 157 0.19 2.99 -18.76
C LYS A 157 1.33 2.15 -19.35
N THR A 158 1.80 2.49 -20.55
CA THR A 158 2.83 1.71 -21.27
C THR A 158 4.16 1.78 -20.54
N LEU A 159 4.60 2.98 -20.14
CA LEU A 159 5.82 3.12 -19.36
C LEU A 159 5.71 2.45 -17.99
N ALA A 160 4.56 2.59 -17.34
CA ALA A 160 4.33 1.89 -16.07
C ALA A 160 4.39 0.36 -16.22
N ALA A 161 3.88 -0.21 -17.32
CA ALA A 161 3.96 -1.64 -17.60
C ALA A 161 5.42 -2.09 -17.83
N GLN A 162 6.17 -1.32 -18.62
CA GLN A 162 7.60 -1.58 -18.87
C GLN A 162 8.39 -1.55 -17.55
N LEU A 163 8.21 -0.52 -16.75
CA LEU A 163 8.88 -0.41 -15.45
C LEU A 163 8.50 -1.57 -14.52
N ALA A 164 7.22 -1.93 -14.45
CA ALA A 164 6.78 -3.06 -13.62
C ALA A 164 7.47 -4.37 -14.02
N GLU A 165 7.64 -4.61 -15.32
CA GLU A 165 8.34 -5.79 -15.83
C GLU A 165 9.84 -5.74 -15.50
N GLU A 166 10.49 -4.57 -15.62
CA GLU A 166 11.89 -4.39 -15.24
C GLU A 166 12.08 -4.62 -13.73
N PHE A 167 11.21 -4.05 -12.89
CA PHE A 167 11.28 -4.23 -11.43
C PHE A 167 10.99 -5.67 -11.01
N LYS A 168 10.10 -6.41 -11.68
CA LYS A 168 9.89 -7.85 -11.43
C LYS A 168 11.16 -8.68 -11.71
N ARG A 169 11.94 -8.29 -12.70
CA ARG A 169 13.24 -8.93 -12.99
C ARG A 169 14.29 -8.59 -11.94
N PHE A 170 14.31 -7.34 -11.46
CA PHE A 170 15.21 -6.93 -10.39
C PHE A 170 14.85 -7.50 -9.02
N PHE A 171 13.58 -7.75 -8.76
CA PHE A 171 13.06 -8.21 -7.47
C PHE A 171 12.12 -9.40 -7.63
N PRO A 172 12.62 -10.56 -8.11
CA PRO A 172 11.77 -11.72 -8.40
C PRO A 172 11.13 -12.37 -7.17
N GLU A 173 11.72 -12.20 -5.97
CA GLU A 173 11.23 -12.74 -4.70
C GLU A 173 10.25 -11.79 -3.99
N ASN A 174 10.18 -10.51 -4.41
CA ASN A 174 9.40 -9.48 -3.78
C ASN A 174 8.05 -9.23 -4.48
N ALA A 175 7.13 -8.57 -3.78
CA ALA A 175 5.81 -8.26 -4.31
C ALA A 175 5.86 -7.02 -5.23
N VAL A 176 6.12 -7.23 -6.52
CA VAL A 176 6.09 -6.18 -7.53
C VAL A 176 4.74 -6.18 -8.24
N HIS A 177 3.97 -5.10 -8.12
CA HIS A 177 2.64 -4.97 -8.68
C HIS A 177 2.48 -3.76 -9.59
N TYR A 178 1.47 -3.86 -10.47
CA TYR A 178 1.11 -2.86 -11.47
C TYR A 178 -0.24 -2.23 -11.13
N PHE A 179 -0.31 -0.91 -11.01
CA PHE A 179 -1.51 -0.19 -10.63
C PHE A 179 -1.80 0.98 -11.55
N VAL A 180 -2.70 0.78 -12.52
CA VAL A 180 -3.10 1.81 -13.47
C VAL A 180 -4.62 1.90 -13.58
N SER A 181 -5.14 2.82 -14.36
CA SER A 181 -6.58 2.87 -14.65
C SER A 181 -7.02 1.56 -15.33
N TYR A 182 -8.03 0.89 -14.78
CA TYR A 182 -8.55 -0.38 -15.28
C TYR A 182 -9.57 -0.25 -16.42
N TYR A 183 -9.75 0.97 -16.94
CA TYR A 183 -10.60 1.20 -18.09
C TYR A 183 -9.80 1.10 -19.41
N ASP A 184 -10.23 0.25 -20.33
CA ASP A 184 -9.77 0.25 -21.73
C ASP A 184 -10.44 1.38 -22.50
N TYR A 185 -11.72 1.62 -22.19
CA TYR A 185 -12.47 2.77 -22.66
C TYR A 185 -13.11 3.47 -21.46
N TYR A 186 -12.98 4.78 -21.41
CA TYR A 186 -13.58 5.63 -20.37
C TYR A 186 -14.14 6.90 -20.95
N GLN A 187 -15.47 7.00 -20.94
CA GLN A 187 -16.20 8.24 -21.20
C GLN A 187 -16.81 8.71 -19.89
N PRO A 188 -16.32 9.80 -19.30
CA PRO A 188 -16.90 10.34 -18.07
C PRO A 188 -18.31 10.88 -18.32
N GLU A 189 -19.18 10.72 -17.33
CA GLU A 189 -20.45 11.39 -17.30
C GLU A 189 -20.25 12.90 -17.46
N SER A 190 -20.98 13.53 -18.36
CA SER A 190 -20.88 14.98 -18.62
C SER A 190 -22.18 15.54 -19.16
N TYR A 191 -22.34 16.85 -19.03
CA TYR A 191 -23.50 17.55 -19.58
C TYR A 191 -23.05 18.77 -20.37
N LEU A 192 -23.65 18.95 -21.54
CA LEU A 192 -23.41 20.08 -22.45
C LEU A 192 -24.61 21.00 -22.43
N PRO A 193 -24.63 22.11 -21.63
CA PRO A 193 -25.78 22.96 -21.47
C PRO A 193 -26.25 23.61 -22.76
N LYS A 194 -25.35 23.90 -23.69
CA LYS A 194 -25.68 24.57 -24.96
C LYS A 194 -26.57 23.74 -25.87
N SER A 195 -26.42 22.43 -25.85
CA SER A 195 -27.16 21.47 -26.69
C SER A 195 -28.15 20.62 -25.89
N ASP A 196 -28.30 20.87 -24.59
CA ASP A 196 -29.09 20.05 -23.65
C ASP A 196 -28.75 18.53 -23.79
N THR A 197 -27.46 18.22 -23.92
CA THR A 197 -27.02 16.86 -24.20
C THR A 197 -26.39 16.29 -22.95
N PHE A 198 -26.98 15.23 -22.38
CA PHE A 198 -26.39 14.43 -21.33
C PHE A 198 -25.60 13.29 -21.97
N ILE A 199 -24.34 13.17 -21.58
CA ILE A 199 -23.44 12.09 -21.97
C ILE A 199 -23.32 11.15 -20.79
N GLU A 200 -23.85 9.95 -20.94
CA GLU A 200 -23.81 8.94 -19.90
C GLU A 200 -22.38 8.40 -19.73
N LYS A 201 -22.04 8.02 -18.48
CA LYS A 201 -20.77 7.34 -18.19
C LYS A 201 -20.74 6.01 -18.93
N GLN A 202 -19.76 5.83 -19.79
CA GLN A 202 -19.48 4.57 -20.44
C GLN A 202 -18.08 4.07 -20.07
N THR A 203 -17.99 2.81 -19.69
CA THR A 203 -16.72 2.20 -19.28
C THR A 203 -16.63 0.81 -19.81
N GLN A 204 -15.45 0.46 -20.31
CA GLN A 204 -15.07 -0.92 -20.58
C GLN A 204 -13.95 -1.27 -19.60
N ILE A 205 -14.24 -2.18 -18.68
CA ILE A 205 -13.28 -2.63 -17.66
C ILE A 205 -12.40 -3.71 -18.26
N ASN A 206 -11.10 -3.57 -18.05
CA ASN A 206 -10.12 -4.60 -18.31
C ASN A 206 -9.99 -5.48 -17.06
N GLU A 207 -10.46 -6.71 -17.15
CA GLU A 207 -10.48 -7.66 -16.04
C GLU A 207 -9.08 -8.04 -15.52
N GLU A 208 -8.07 -8.02 -16.39
CA GLU A 208 -6.69 -8.31 -16.01
C GLU A 208 -6.10 -7.16 -15.18
N ILE A 209 -6.33 -5.91 -15.61
CA ILE A 209 -5.89 -4.74 -14.85
C ILE A 209 -6.66 -4.63 -13.52
N GLU A 210 -7.95 -4.99 -13.48
CA GLU A 210 -8.72 -5.07 -12.23
C GLU A 210 -8.09 -6.07 -11.25
N LEU A 211 -7.66 -7.24 -11.74
CA LEU A 211 -6.92 -8.23 -10.96
C LEU A 211 -5.64 -7.63 -10.36
N PHE A 212 -4.81 -6.97 -11.17
CA PHE A 212 -3.57 -6.36 -10.70
C PHE A 212 -3.81 -5.28 -9.64
N ARG A 213 -4.88 -4.48 -9.77
CA ARG A 213 -5.25 -3.47 -8.77
C ARG A 213 -5.66 -4.11 -7.45
N ASN A 214 -6.48 -5.16 -7.49
CA ASN A 214 -6.89 -5.88 -6.28
C ASN A 214 -5.69 -6.58 -5.62
N ALA A 215 -4.80 -7.19 -6.40
CA ALA A 215 -3.56 -7.78 -5.88
C ALA A 215 -2.66 -6.72 -5.22
N THR A 216 -2.58 -5.52 -5.79
CA THR A 216 -1.81 -4.38 -5.23
C THR A 216 -2.31 -3.98 -3.84
N THR A 217 -3.62 -3.71 -3.69
CA THR A 217 -4.19 -3.30 -2.40
C THR A 217 -4.05 -4.37 -1.34
N GLN A 218 -4.20 -5.65 -1.70
CA GLN A 218 -3.99 -6.77 -0.79
C GLN A 218 -2.53 -6.93 -0.38
N ALA A 219 -1.59 -6.80 -1.32
CA ALA A 219 -0.16 -6.87 -1.02
C ALA A 219 0.26 -5.79 -0.04
N LEU A 220 -0.17 -4.54 -0.21
CA LEU A 220 0.13 -3.43 0.70
C LEU A 220 -0.39 -3.67 2.13
N LEU A 221 -1.52 -4.39 2.29
CA LEU A 221 -2.09 -4.71 3.60
C LEU A 221 -1.49 -5.96 4.26
N THR A 222 -0.78 -6.82 3.51
CA THR A 222 -0.31 -8.12 4.00
C THR A 222 1.21 -8.29 4.00
N ARG A 223 1.92 -7.49 3.20
CA ARG A 223 3.38 -7.60 3.01
C ARG A 223 4.06 -6.25 3.26
N LYS A 224 5.35 -6.31 3.58
CA LYS A 224 6.20 -5.13 3.75
C LYS A 224 7.17 -4.94 2.58
N ASP A 225 7.41 -5.97 1.81
CA ASP A 225 8.35 -6.02 0.68
C ASP A 225 7.64 -5.71 -0.65
N VAL A 226 6.92 -4.58 -0.70
CA VAL A 226 6.04 -4.23 -1.82
C VAL A 226 6.63 -3.10 -2.65
N ILE A 227 6.68 -3.31 -3.98
CA ILE A 227 7.00 -2.29 -4.98
C ILE A 227 5.79 -2.14 -5.89
N ILE A 228 5.21 -0.96 -5.94
CA ILE A 228 4.07 -0.66 -6.81
C ILE A 228 4.51 0.28 -7.92
N VAL A 229 4.30 -0.13 -9.16
CA VAL A 229 4.46 0.76 -10.31
C VAL A 229 3.07 1.22 -10.76
N ALA A 230 2.82 2.51 -10.65
CA ALA A 230 1.52 3.11 -10.89
C ALA A 230 1.55 4.19 -11.97
N SER A 231 0.40 4.43 -12.61
CA SER A 231 0.16 5.69 -13.32
C SER A 231 -0.43 6.74 -12.37
N VAL A 232 -0.65 7.96 -12.86
CA VAL A 232 -1.29 9.04 -12.10
C VAL A 232 -2.70 8.65 -11.56
N SER A 233 -3.26 7.52 -12.02
CA SER A 233 -4.50 6.97 -11.43
C SER A 233 -4.40 6.62 -9.94
N CYS A 234 -3.20 6.53 -9.36
CA CYS A 234 -2.98 6.30 -7.93
C CYS A 234 -3.49 7.43 -7.02
N ILE A 235 -3.70 8.64 -7.56
CA ILE A 235 -4.23 9.78 -6.80
C ILE A 235 -5.77 9.86 -6.80
N TYR A 236 -6.46 8.93 -7.49
CA TYR A 236 -7.91 8.86 -7.52
C TYR A 236 -8.46 8.01 -6.38
N GLY A 237 -9.72 8.28 -6.02
CA GLY A 237 -10.41 7.63 -4.92
C GLY A 237 -10.40 6.10 -4.99
N LEU A 238 -10.08 5.48 -3.87
CA LEU A 238 -10.23 4.06 -3.56
C LEU A 238 -11.10 3.91 -2.32
N GLY A 239 -11.47 2.67 -1.99
CA GLY A 239 -12.09 2.36 -0.70
C GLY A 239 -11.15 2.66 0.49
N ASN A 240 -11.74 2.82 1.66
CA ASN A 240 -10.98 3.03 2.89
C ASN A 240 -10.16 1.76 3.22
N PRO A 241 -8.82 1.85 3.43
CA PRO A 241 -7.98 0.69 3.73
C PRO A 241 -8.37 0.01 5.06
N GLU A 242 -8.84 0.76 6.05
CA GLU A 242 -9.29 0.20 7.34
C GLU A 242 -10.55 -0.66 7.16
N ASP A 243 -11.56 -0.15 6.43
CA ASP A 243 -12.79 -0.90 6.12
C ASP A 243 -12.45 -2.15 5.30
N TYR A 244 -11.62 -2.01 4.27
CA TYR A 244 -11.20 -3.11 3.42
C TYR A 244 -10.48 -4.21 4.21
N ASN A 245 -9.60 -3.83 5.14
CA ASN A 245 -8.87 -4.76 6.00
C ASN A 245 -9.75 -5.37 7.10
N SER A 246 -10.69 -4.61 7.68
CA SER A 246 -11.57 -5.08 8.76
C SER A 246 -12.59 -6.14 8.29
N LEU A 247 -12.99 -6.05 7.03
CA LEU A 247 -13.97 -6.95 6.45
C LEU A 247 -13.39 -8.32 6.04
N LYS A 248 -12.07 -8.48 5.93
CA LYS A 248 -11.43 -9.74 5.53
C LYS A 248 -11.89 -10.94 6.37
N ILE A 249 -11.86 -12.13 5.78
CA ILE A 249 -12.14 -13.41 6.46
C ILE A 249 -10.85 -14.22 6.52
N GLU A 250 -10.37 -14.52 7.72
CA GLU A 250 -9.20 -15.37 7.91
C GLU A 250 -9.65 -16.79 8.26
N LEU A 251 -9.19 -17.77 7.47
CA LEU A 251 -9.47 -19.18 7.66
C LEU A 251 -8.16 -19.94 7.92
N ASN A 252 -8.14 -20.69 9.03
CA ASN A 252 -7.00 -21.50 9.44
C ASN A 252 -7.39 -22.97 9.41
N LEU A 253 -6.50 -23.81 8.91
CA LEU A 253 -6.67 -25.26 8.89
C LEU A 253 -6.90 -25.80 10.31
N ASN A 254 -7.69 -26.85 10.44
CA ASN A 254 -8.04 -27.49 11.73
C ASN A 254 -8.79 -26.57 12.72
N SER A 255 -9.46 -25.54 12.25
CA SER A 255 -10.29 -24.65 13.06
C SER A 255 -11.77 -24.83 12.75
N LEU A 256 -12.63 -24.48 13.72
CA LEU A 256 -14.08 -24.62 13.59
C LEU A 256 -14.71 -23.37 12.99
N TYR A 257 -15.46 -23.56 11.90
CA TYR A 257 -16.18 -22.49 11.22
C TYR A 257 -17.55 -22.99 10.74
N ARG A 258 -18.59 -22.21 10.98
CA ARG A 258 -19.89 -22.46 10.39
C ARG A 258 -19.94 -21.96 8.96
N MET A 259 -20.15 -22.86 8.01
CA MET A 259 -20.18 -22.55 6.57
C MET A 259 -21.28 -21.52 6.23
N ASP A 260 -22.44 -21.58 6.89
CA ASP A 260 -23.52 -20.62 6.68
C ASP A 260 -23.12 -19.19 7.07
N LYS A 261 -22.30 -19.02 8.11
CA LYS A 261 -21.76 -17.71 8.50
C LYS A 261 -20.72 -17.20 7.50
N ILE A 262 -19.84 -18.10 7.01
CA ILE A 262 -18.84 -17.72 6.01
C ILE A 262 -19.54 -17.25 4.73
N THR A 263 -20.53 -18.01 4.25
CA THR A 263 -21.23 -17.67 3.00
C THR A 263 -22.02 -16.35 3.08
N ARG A 264 -22.58 -16.01 4.24
CA ARG A 264 -23.19 -14.68 4.46
C ARG A 264 -22.15 -13.59 4.42
N ARG A 265 -21.03 -13.76 5.13
CA ARG A 265 -19.93 -12.79 5.08
C ARG A 265 -19.32 -12.62 3.69
N LEU A 266 -19.30 -13.68 2.85
CA LEU A 266 -18.86 -13.55 1.45
C LEU A 266 -19.80 -12.65 0.64
N ALA A 267 -21.11 -12.69 0.89
CA ALA A 267 -22.05 -11.74 0.28
C ALA A 267 -21.78 -10.29 0.75
N ASP A 268 -21.51 -10.08 2.05
CA ASP A 268 -21.10 -8.77 2.58
C ASP A 268 -19.79 -8.27 1.95
N LEU A 269 -18.87 -9.19 1.60
CA LEU A 269 -17.64 -8.93 0.86
C LEU A 269 -17.87 -8.70 -0.65
N GLN A 270 -19.12 -8.63 -1.11
CA GLN A 270 -19.51 -8.42 -2.51
C GLN A 270 -19.12 -9.57 -3.46
N TYR A 271 -18.97 -10.82 -2.94
CA TYR A 271 -18.87 -12.01 -3.76
C TYR A 271 -20.26 -12.46 -4.22
N THR A 272 -20.37 -12.86 -5.47
CA THR A 272 -21.61 -13.39 -6.03
C THR A 272 -21.67 -14.91 -5.91
N ARG A 273 -22.77 -15.46 -5.34
CA ARG A 273 -22.97 -16.90 -5.29
C ARG A 273 -23.36 -17.44 -6.67
N THR A 274 -22.74 -18.54 -7.06
CA THR A 274 -23.07 -19.25 -8.32
C THR A 274 -23.21 -20.75 -8.08
N ASN A 275 -23.99 -21.42 -8.95
CA ASN A 275 -24.03 -22.88 -9.05
C ASN A 275 -23.38 -23.38 -10.35
N LEU A 276 -22.97 -22.45 -11.23
CA LEU A 276 -22.36 -22.70 -12.53
C LEU A 276 -20.83 -22.57 -12.46
N ASP A 277 -20.23 -22.05 -13.53
CA ASP A 277 -18.79 -21.84 -13.62
C ASP A 277 -18.33 -20.77 -12.63
N LEU A 278 -17.21 -21.08 -11.98
CA LEU A 278 -16.61 -20.19 -10.99
C LEU A 278 -15.73 -19.15 -11.71
N LYS A 279 -16.19 -17.89 -11.68
CA LYS A 279 -15.48 -16.73 -12.23
C LYS A 279 -14.93 -15.88 -11.09
N ARG A 280 -13.98 -15.00 -11.39
CA ARG A 280 -13.43 -14.03 -10.40
C ARG A 280 -14.54 -13.21 -9.73
N GLY A 281 -14.48 -13.08 -8.41
CA GLY A 281 -15.52 -12.43 -7.59
C GLY A 281 -16.73 -13.32 -7.29
N TYR A 282 -16.66 -14.63 -7.61
CA TYR A 282 -17.74 -15.58 -7.34
C TYR A 282 -17.31 -16.65 -6.33
N PHE A 283 -18.32 -17.20 -5.64
CA PHE A 283 -18.14 -18.39 -4.82
C PHE A 283 -19.25 -19.39 -5.06
N ARG A 284 -18.98 -20.65 -4.76
CA ARG A 284 -19.98 -21.73 -4.82
C ARG A 284 -19.80 -22.69 -3.65
N VAL A 285 -20.90 -23.34 -3.26
CA VAL A 285 -20.91 -24.38 -2.23
C VAL A 285 -21.45 -25.66 -2.85
N ARG A 286 -20.72 -26.76 -2.70
CA ARG A 286 -21.09 -28.11 -3.15
C ARG A 286 -20.88 -29.11 -2.01
N GLY A 287 -21.97 -29.53 -1.35
CA GLY A 287 -21.89 -30.35 -0.12
C GLY A 287 -21.09 -29.62 0.95
N ASP A 288 -20.07 -30.27 1.47
CA ASP A 288 -19.19 -29.73 2.51
C ASP A 288 -17.97 -28.95 1.97
N THR A 289 -18.04 -28.52 0.70
CA THR A 289 -16.94 -27.81 0.04
C THR A 289 -17.37 -26.40 -0.38
N LEU A 290 -16.60 -25.41 0.06
CA LEU A 290 -16.68 -24.01 -0.36
C LEU A 290 -15.56 -23.72 -1.34
N GLU A 291 -15.89 -23.21 -2.52
CA GLU A 291 -14.92 -22.77 -3.54
C GLU A 291 -15.09 -21.28 -3.80
N ILE A 292 -13.98 -20.56 -3.90
CA ILE A 292 -13.95 -19.10 -4.10
C ILE A 292 -12.95 -18.78 -5.21
N ALA A 293 -13.33 -17.93 -6.13
CA ALA A 293 -12.41 -17.30 -7.09
C ALA A 293 -12.23 -15.82 -6.72
N PRO A 294 -11.14 -15.45 -6.05
CA PRO A 294 -10.90 -14.06 -5.66
C PRO A 294 -10.63 -13.16 -6.87
N THR A 295 -10.86 -11.87 -6.71
CA THR A 295 -10.62 -10.88 -7.77
C THR A 295 -9.14 -10.51 -7.93
N SER A 296 -8.29 -10.92 -7.00
CA SER A 296 -6.85 -10.61 -6.95
C SER A 296 -5.94 -11.76 -7.41
N SER A 297 -6.50 -12.89 -7.81
CA SER A 297 -5.75 -14.09 -8.17
C SER A 297 -6.36 -14.79 -9.38
N GLU A 298 -5.51 -15.47 -10.16
CA GLU A 298 -5.93 -16.32 -11.26
C GLU A 298 -6.32 -17.74 -10.81
N VAL A 299 -5.97 -18.09 -9.58
CA VAL A 299 -6.31 -19.40 -9.00
C VAL A 299 -7.50 -19.29 -8.06
N GLY A 300 -8.28 -20.37 -7.98
CA GLY A 300 -9.35 -20.54 -7.02
C GLY A 300 -8.84 -21.13 -5.70
N TYR A 301 -9.61 -20.97 -4.65
CA TYR A 301 -9.37 -21.56 -3.34
C TYR A 301 -10.51 -22.49 -2.96
N ARG A 302 -10.18 -23.69 -2.52
CA ARG A 302 -11.13 -24.72 -2.11
C ARG A 302 -10.93 -25.01 -0.62
N PHE A 303 -12.03 -24.97 0.12
CA PHE A 303 -12.10 -25.21 1.55
C PHE A 303 -13.03 -26.42 1.78
N SER A 304 -12.49 -27.53 2.28
CA SER A 304 -13.26 -28.74 2.56
C SER A 304 -13.50 -28.86 4.06
N PHE A 305 -14.76 -29.09 4.43
CA PHE A 305 -15.20 -29.16 5.80
C PHE A 305 -15.66 -30.58 6.15
N PHE A 306 -15.50 -30.96 7.41
CA PHE A 306 -16.19 -32.07 8.02
C PHE A 306 -17.06 -31.53 9.16
N GLY A 307 -18.36 -31.38 8.92
CA GLY A 307 -19.23 -30.59 9.78
C GLY A 307 -18.76 -29.11 9.82
N ASP A 308 -18.39 -28.65 11.01
CA ASP A 308 -17.85 -27.28 11.21
C ASP A 308 -16.31 -27.24 11.20
N LEU A 309 -15.61 -28.39 11.08
CA LEU A 309 -14.14 -28.46 11.07
C LEU A 309 -13.60 -28.24 9.65
N LEU A 310 -12.72 -27.27 9.48
CA LEU A 310 -12.00 -27.03 8.21
C LEU A 310 -10.79 -27.98 8.10
N GLU A 311 -10.92 -29.04 7.29
CA GLU A 311 -9.91 -30.11 7.16
C GLU A 311 -8.91 -29.88 6.03
N ASN A 312 -9.29 -29.13 4.98
CA ASN A 312 -8.38 -28.90 3.87
C ASN A 312 -8.56 -27.50 3.30
N ILE A 313 -7.44 -26.86 2.99
CA ILE A 313 -7.35 -25.60 2.22
C ILE A 313 -6.41 -25.86 1.07
N GLU A 314 -6.89 -25.71 -0.16
CA GLU A 314 -6.06 -25.87 -1.35
C GLU A 314 -6.32 -24.78 -2.40
N THR A 315 -5.30 -24.47 -3.18
CA THR A 315 -5.44 -23.70 -4.41
C THR A 315 -5.73 -24.63 -5.57
N PHE A 316 -6.49 -24.15 -6.56
CA PHE A 316 -6.77 -24.92 -7.76
C PHE A 316 -6.89 -24.02 -8.99
N GLU A 317 -6.60 -24.56 -10.15
CA GLU A 317 -6.75 -23.89 -11.42
C GLU A 317 -8.23 -23.77 -11.82
N LEU A 318 -8.72 -22.55 -12.09
CA LEU A 318 -10.15 -22.29 -12.31
C LEU A 318 -10.73 -23.03 -13.53
N ILE A 319 -9.94 -23.23 -14.59
CA ILE A 319 -10.38 -23.84 -15.85
C ILE A 319 -10.35 -25.37 -15.74
N THR A 320 -9.22 -25.95 -15.36
CA THR A 320 -9.01 -27.40 -15.31
C THR A 320 -9.49 -28.04 -14.02
N ASN A 321 -9.76 -27.24 -12.99
CA ASN A 321 -10.13 -27.67 -11.64
C ASN A 321 -9.06 -28.54 -10.93
N ARG A 322 -7.81 -28.51 -11.44
CA ARG A 322 -6.67 -29.26 -10.90
C ARG A 322 -6.16 -28.58 -9.61
N SER A 323 -6.04 -29.35 -8.54
CA SER A 323 -5.39 -28.87 -7.30
C SER A 323 -3.91 -28.55 -7.55
N LEU A 324 -3.43 -27.44 -6.99
CA LEU A 324 -2.07 -26.94 -7.14
C LEU A 324 -1.29 -27.08 -5.83
N GLU A 325 -1.71 -26.43 -4.77
CA GLU A 325 -0.99 -26.36 -3.51
C GLU A 325 -1.94 -26.47 -2.31
N LYS A 326 -1.46 -27.09 -1.22
CA LYS A 326 -2.17 -27.13 0.07
C LYS A 326 -1.67 -26.04 0.98
N LEU A 327 -2.60 -25.37 1.65
CA LEU A 327 -2.32 -24.25 2.53
C LEU A 327 -2.71 -24.57 3.97
N THR A 328 -2.02 -23.95 4.93
CA THR A 328 -2.38 -24.02 6.36
C THR A 328 -3.31 -22.86 6.77
N LYS A 329 -3.34 -21.79 6.02
CA LYS A 329 -4.20 -20.62 6.25
C LYS A 329 -4.46 -19.88 4.94
N HIS A 330 -5.59 -19.20 4.88
CA HIS A 330 -5.88 -18.26 3.79
C HIS A 330 -6.72 -17.08 4.30
N THR A 331 -6.49 -15.91 3.70
CA THR A 331 -7.23 -14.67 3.98
C THR A 331 -8.02 -14.26 2.75
N ILE A 332 -9.33 -14.17 2.89
CA ILE A 332 -10.25 -13.77 1.84
C ILE A 332 -10.52 -12.27 2.01
N PHE A 333 -10.17 -11.48 1.00
CA PHE A 333 -10.44 -10.05 0.95
C PHE A 333 -11.72 -9.74 0.16
N PRO A 334 -12.29 -8.53 0.30
CA PRO A 334 -13.45 -8.12 -0.47
C PRO A 334 -13.26 -8.25 -1.99
N ALA A 335 -14.34 -8.62 -2.70
CA ALA A 335 -14.33 -8.75 -4.16
C ALA A 335 -14.33 -7.39 -4.90
N LYS A 336 -14.63 -6.29 -4.20
CA LYS A 336 -14.62 -4.92 -4.75
C LYS A 336 -13.66 -4.06 -3.94
N GLN A 337 -13.00 -3.10 -4.60
CA GLN A 337 -12.11 -2.16 -3.92
C GLN A 337 -12.86 -1.16 -3.03
N TYR A 338 -14.10 -0.86 -3.37
CA TYR A 338 -14.95 0.02 -2.58
C TYR A 338 -16.00 -0.83 -1.86
N VAL A 339 -15.78 -1.04 -0.58
CA VAL A 339 -16.68 -1.76 0.33
C VAL A 339 -16.84 -0.96 1.62
N THR A 340 -17.99 -1.10 2.25
CA THR A 340 -18.30 -0.42 3.51
C THR A 340 -19.23 -1.30 4.35
N THR A 341 -19.36 -0.99 5.63
CA THR A 341 -20.23 -1.77 6.55
C THR A 341 -21.72 -1.40 6.38
N ALA A 342 -22.60 -2.33 6.69
CA ALA A 342 -24.06 -2.09 6.61
C ALA A 342 -24.50 -0.91 7.49
N GLU A 343 -23.86 -0.70 8.65
CA GLU A 343 -24.12 0.44 9.52
C GLU A 343 -23.79 1.77 8.84
N LYS A 344 -22.64 1.86 8.17
CA LYS A 344 -22.23 3.05 7.43
C LYS A 344 -23.16 3.33 6.25
N VAL A 345 -23.61 2.29 5.54
CA VAL A 345 -24.60 2.42 4.46
C VAL A 345 -25.89 3.04 4.99
N LYS A 346 -26.42 2.54 6.10
CA LYS A 346 -27.65 3.07 6.69
C LYS A 346 -27.54 4.53 7.11
N ILE A 347 -26.41 4.92 7.73
CA ILE A 347 -26.14 6.31 8.10
C ILE A 347 -26.03 7.18 6.84
N ALA A 348 -25.34 6.70 5.81
CA ALA A 348 -25.15 7.40 4.55
C ALA A 348 -26.50 7.67 3.85
N ILE A 349 -27.39 6.66 3.77
CA ILE A 349 -28.72 6.81 3.19
C ILE A 349 -29.48 7.98 3.85
N GLY A 350 -29.56 8.02 5.18
CA GLY A 350 -30.25 9.10 5.88
C GLY A 350 -29.61 10.48 5.71
N ASN A 351 -28.30 10.55 5.47
CA ASN A 351 -27.63 11.82 5.18
C ASN A 351 -27.82 12.26 3.71
N ILE A 352 -27.80 11.32 2.77
CA ILE A 352 -28.09 11.57 1.35
C ILE A 352 -29.53 12.11 1.19
N GLU A 353 -30.50 11.51 1.89
CA GLU A 353 -31.90 11.98 1.88
C GLU A 353 -32.04 13.45 2.35
N LYS A 354 -31.35 13.79 3.45
CA LYS A 354 -31.33 15.16 3.98
C LYS A 354 -30.72 16.15 2.98
N ASP A 355 -29.61 15.80 2.38
CA ASP A 355 -28.93 16.67 1.41
C ASP A 355 -29.72 16.76 0.10
N LEU A 356 -30.39 15.68 -0.30
CA LEU A 356 -31.32 15.70 -1.42
C LEU A 356 -32.45 16.70 -1.16
N GLN A 357 -33.15 16.60 -0.03
CA GLN A 357 -34.24 17.49 0.32
C GLN A 357 -33.82 18.95 0.32
N LYS A 358 -32.66 19.25 0.96
CA LYS A 358 -32.09 20.60 0.97
C LYS A 358 -31.83 21.12 -0.45
N ARG A 359 -31.23 20.27 -1.31
CA ARG A 359 -30.90 20.67 -2.67
C ARG A 359 -32.17 20.89 -3.55
N LEU A 360 -33.20 20.10 -3.34
CA LEU A 360 -34.47 20.29 -4.02
C LEU A 360 -35.09 21.63 -3.64
N GLU A 361 -35.13 21.99 -2.37
CA GLU A 361 -35.64 23.31 -1.89
C GLU A 361 -34.85 24.48 -2.50
N GLU A 362 -33.49 24.34 -2.61
CA GLU A 362 -32.67 25.34 -3.28
C GLU A 362 -33.01 25.48 -4.76
N PHE A 363 -33.25 24.42 -5.50
CA PHE A 363 -33.63 24.46 -6.91
C PHE A 363 -35.05 25.02 -7.09
N GLU A 364 -35.99 24.63 -6.26
CA GLU A 364 -37.39 25.15 -6.30
C GLU A 364 -37.43 26.65 -6.00
N SER A 365 -36.67 27.14 -5.01
CA SER A 365 -36.54 28.56 -4.71
C SER A 365 -35.98 29.38 -5.87
N GLN A 366 -35.12 28.75 -6.71
CA GLN A 366 -34.56 29.33 -7.93
C GLN A 366 -35.45 29.09 -9.17
N GLN A 367 -36.64 28.51 -9.03
CA GLN A 367 -37.52 28.09 -10.12
C GLN A 367 -36.92 27.15 -11.15
N LYS A 368 -35.92 26.33 -10.72
CA LYS A 368 -35.24 25.32 -11.52
C LYS A 368 -35.92 23.97 -11.38
N PHE A 369 -37.13 23.83 -11.84
CA PHE A 369 -37.95 22.62 -11.66
C PHE A 369 -37.40 21.39 -12.39
N LEU A 370 -36.87 21.54 -13.59
CA LEU A 370 -36.31 20.43 -14.36
C LEU A 370 -35.03 19.84 -13.70
N PRO A 371 -34.02 20.62 -13.27
CA PRO A 371 -32.93 20.14 -12.44
C PRO A 371 -33.35 19.46 -11.14
N ALA A 372 -34.39 20.01 -10.46
CA ALA A 372 -34.93 19.42 -9.24
C ALA A 372 -35.50 18.02 -9.49
N GLU A 373 -36.29 17.85 -10.54
CA GLU A 373 -36.90 16.56 -10.87
C GLU A 373 -35.85 15.51 -11.32
N ARG A 374 -34.89 15.91 -12.16
CA ARG A 374 -33.74 15.04 -12.55
C ARG A 374 -33.00 14.53 -11.32
N LEU A 375 -32.68 15.41 -10.38
CA LEU A 375 -31.95 15.04 -9.16
C LEU A 375 -32.80 14.14 -8.28
N ARG A 376 -34.06 14.42 -8.09
CA ARG A 376 -34.98 13.61 -7.28
C ARG A 376 -35.04 12.18 -7.80
N GLN A 377 -35.37 12.00 -9.08
CA GLN A 377 -35.50 10.67 -9.69
C GLN A 377 -34.19 9.87 -9.60
N ARG A 378 -33.08 10.51 -9.95
CA ARG A 378 -31.78 9.85 -9.94
C ARG A 378 -31.39 9.41 -8.53
N THR A 379 -31.48 10.32 -7.56
CA THR A 379 -31.02 10.03 -6.19
C THR A 379 -31.90 9.01 -5.50
N LEU A 380 -33.23 9.08 -5.67
CA LEU A 380 -34.15 8.07 -5.10
C LEU A 380 -33.89 6.68 -5.65
N ASN A 381 -33.64 6.54 -6.96
CA ASN A 381 -33.27 5.25 -7.55
C ASN A 381 -31.94 4.74 -7.01
N ASP A 382 -30.93 5.60 -6.86
CA ASP A 382 -29.65 5.24 -6.27
C ASP A 382 -29.80 4.79 -4.79
N LEU A 383 -30.68 5.44 -4.02
CA LEU A 383 -30.97 5.08 -2.62
C LEU A 383 -31.68 3.71 -2.51
N GLU A 384 -32.67 3.44 -3.37
CA GLU A 384 -33.35 2.14 -3.42
C GLU A 384 -32.34 1.00 -3.72
N MET A 385 -31.41 1.22 -4.62
CA MET A 385 -30.35 0.25 -4.93
C MET A 385 -29.39 0.07 -3.75
N LEU A 386 -29.03 1.16 -3.06
CA LEU A 386 -28.16 1.09 -1.88
C LEU A 386 -28.83 0.33 -0.73
N GLU A 387 -30.13 0.55 -0.51
CA GLU A 387 -30.89 -0.15 0.55
C GLU A 387 -31.05 -1.64 0.25
N SER A 388 -31.38 -1.99 -0.99
CA SER A 388 -31.68 -3.38 -1.39
C SER A 388 -30.45 -4.23 -1.63
N MET A 389 -29.39 -3.67 -2.24
CA MET A 389 -28.19 -4.40 -2.69
C MET A 389 -26.90 -3.95 -2.01
N GLY A 390 -26.92 -2.87 -1.22
CA GLY A 390 -25.71 -2.26 -0.66
C GLY A 390 -24.79 -1.60 -1.71
N PHE A 391 -25.27 -1.42 -2.94
CA PHE A 391 -24.49 -0.88 -4.06
C PHE A 391 -25.40 -0.17 -5.06
N CYS A 392 -24.90 0.91 -5.69
CA CYS A 392 -25.57 1.57 -6.82
C CYS A 392 -24.56 1.96 -7.91
N GLY A 393 -25.07 2.23 -9.12
CA GLY A 393 -24.25 2.74 -10.22
C GLY A 393 -23.71 4.13 -9.93
N GLY A 394 -22.36 4.26 -9.82
CA GLY A 394 -21.73 5.53 -9.44
C GLY A 394 -21.66 5.78 -7.93
N ILE A 395 -21.63 4.69 -7.14
CA ILE A 395 -21.50 4.72 -5.66
C ILE A 395 -20.35 5.63 -5.20
N GLU A 396 -19.31 5.77 -6.00
CA GLU A 396 -18.19 6.66 -5.73
C GLU A 396 -18.58 8.13 -5.52
N ASN A 397 -19.69 8.58 -6.11
CA ASN A 397 -20.22 9.95 -5.91
C ASN A 397 -20.80 10.17 -4.51
N TYR A 398 -21.07 9.07 -3.80
CA TYR A 398 -21.57 9.06 -2.43
C TYR A 398 -20.48 8.67 -1.41
N SER A 399 -19.24 8.45 -1.84
CA SER A 399 -18.12 8.03 -0.97
C SER A 399 -17.94 8.91 0.26
N TRP A 400 -18.17 10.20 0.12
CA TRP A 400 -18.08 11.18 1.21
C TRP A 400 -18.97 10.83 2.41
N TYR A 401 -20.21 10.35 2.16
CA TYR A 401 -21.12 9.94 3.23
C TYR A 401 -20.73 8.65 3.92
N PHE A 402 -20.19 7.69 3.15
CA PHE A 402 -19.75 6.40 3.70
C PHE A 402 -18.49 6.54 4.55
N ASP A 403 -17.56 7.36 4.11
CA ASP A 403 -16.30 7.61 4.82
C ASP A 403 -16.46 8.62 5.96
N GLN A 404 -17.63 9.27 6.10
CA GLN A 404 -17.93 10.30 7.11
C GLN A 404 -16.89 11.44 7.13
N ARG A 405 -16.37 11.80 5.95
CA ARG A 405 -15.36 12.85 5.76
C ARG A 405 -15.92 14.25 5.99
N GLN A 406 -15.03 15.18 6.32
CA GLN A 406 -15.35 16.60 6.37
C GLN A 406 -15.50 17.17 4.95
N ASP A 407 -16.25 18.28 4.84
CA ASP A 407 -16.43 18.93 3.54
C ASP A 407 -15.08 19.42 2.98
N GLY A 408 -14.84 19.16 1.69
CA GLY A 408 -13.58 19.48 1.04
C GLY A 408 -12.44 18.44 1.23
N GLU A 409 -12.59 17.50 2.14
CA GLU A 409 -11.59 16.44 2.36
C GLU A 409 -11.58 15.44 1.20
N ALA A 410 -10.36 15.13 0.70
CA ALA A 410 -10.17 14.13 -0.35
C ALA A 410 -10.49 12.72 0.15
N GLY A 411 -10.97 11.84 -0.75
CA GLY A 411 -11.14 10.43 -0.46
C GLY A 411 -9.81 9.69 -0.28
N ASN A 412 -9.91 8.48 0.26
CA ASN A 412 -8.75 7.59 0.32
C ASN A 412 -8.27 7.22 -1.09
N THR A 413 -6.99 7.09 -1.26
CA THR A 413 -6.30 6.79 -2.52
C THR A 413 -5.35 5.61 -2.32
N LEU A 414 -4.60 5.23 -3.34
CA LEU A 414 -3.55 4.21 -3.19
C LEU A 414 -2.50 4.61 -2.15
N LEU A 415 -2.25 5.92 -1.99
CA LEU A 415 -1.26 6.43 -1.03
C LEU A 415 -1.64 6.10 0.42
N ASP A 416 -2.94 6.02 0.73
CA ASP A 416 -3.44 5.72 2.07
C ASP A 416 -3.27 4.23 2.46
N TYR A 417 -2.90 3.37 1.52
CA TYR A 417 -2.54 1.97 1.76
C TYR A 417 -1.05 1.78 2.08
N PHE A 418 -0.21 2.79 1.78
CA PHE A 418 1.21 2.74 2.11
C PHE A 418 1.46 3.11 3.58
N PRO A 419 2.51 2.54 4.21
CA PRO A 419 2.97 3.03 5.50
C PRO A 419 3.62 4.40 5.37
N ASP A 420 3.61 5.19 6.47
CA ASP A 420 4.20 6.53 6.52
C ASP A 420 5.69 6.53 6.11
N ASP A 421 6.43 5.48 6.49
CA ASP A 421 7.83 5.30 6.11
C ASP A 421 7.97 4.59 4.76
N SER A 422 7.40 5.17 3.72
CA SER A 422 7.47 4.68 2.33
C SER A 422 8.34 5.57 1.46
N LEU A 423 8.82 5.00 0.35
CA LEU A 423 9.60 5.70 -0.68
C LEU A 423 8.74 5.89 -1.93
N CYS A 424 8.78 7.08 -2.52
CA CYS A 424 8.08 7.38 -3.75
C CYS A 424 9.08 7.87 -4.82
N PHE A 425 9.09 7.22 -5.98
CA PHE A 425 9.77 7.73 -7.17
C PHE A 425 8.76 8.32 -8.13
N ILE A 426 9.06 9.49 -8.68
CA ILE A 426 8.31 10.08 -9.79
C ILE A 426 9.18 10.00 -11.04
N ASP A 427 8.86 9.01 -11.88
CA ASP A 427 9.59 8.82 -13.13
C ASP A 427 9.12 9.82 -14.19
N GLU A 428 10.06 10.29 -15.01
CA GLU A 428 9.88 11.41 -15.96
C GLU A 428 9.10 12.55 -15.29
N SER A 429 9.62 13.04 -14.15
CA SER A 429 8.95 13.97 -13.23
C SER A 429 8.48 15.25 -13.91
N HIS A 430 9.23 15.73 -14.90
CA HIS A 430 8.87 16.91 -15.70
C HIS A 430 7.54 16.79 -16.47
N ILE A 431 7.03 15.54 -16.67
CA ILE A 431 5.72 15.27 -17.26
C ILE A 431 4.72 14.85 -16.17
N THR A 432 5.15 13.97 -15.25
CA THR A 432 4.28 13.34 -14.26
C THR A 432 3.74 14.33 -13.23
N LEU A 433 4.57 15.28 -12.77
CA LEU A 433 4.13 16.29 -11.79
C LEU A 433 3.07 17.26 -12.32
N PRO A 434 3.22 17.82 -13.53
CA PRO A 434 2.15 18.62 -14.14
C PRO A 434 0.82 17.86 -14.28
N GLN A 435 0.86 16.57 -14.62
CA GLN A 435 -0.35 15.73 -14.68
C GLN A 435 -1.04 15.62 -13.33
N ILE A 436 -0.30 15.36 -12.24
CA ILE A 436 -0.85 15.29 -10.87
C ILE A 436 -1.57 16.61 -10.55
N GLY A 437 -0.99 17.75 -10.89
CA GLY A 437 -1.60 19.06 -10.66
C GLY A 437 -2.87 19.34 -11.49
N ALA A 438 -2.90 18.88 -12.74
CA ALA A 438 -3.98 19.19 -13.68
C ALA A 438 -5.26 18.38 -13.48
N MET A 439 -5.18 17.16 -12.89
CA MET A 439 -6.33 16.25 -12.79
C MET A 439 -7.51 16.83 -12.02
N TYR A 440 -7.26 17.56 -10.93
CA TYR A 440 -8.30 18.12 -10.08
C TYR A 440 -9.20 19.15 -10.77
N ALA A 441 -8.61 20.10 -11.49
CA ALA A 441 -9.35 21.22 -12.07
C ALA A 441 -10.36 20.76 -13.13
N GLY A 442 -9.95 19.83 -14.00
CA GLY A 442 -10.81 19.27 -15.04
C GLY A 442 -11.99 18.47 -14.46
N ASP A 443 -11.73 17.62 -13.45
CA ASP A 443 -12.76 16.83 -12.78
C ASP A 443 -13.78 17.75 -12.08
N ARG A 444 -13.33 18.77 -11.35
CA ARG A 444 -14.19 19.72 -10.67
C ARG A 444 -15.11 20.48 -11.63
N SER A 445 -14.59 21.02 -12.72
CA SER A 445 -15.38 21.79 -13.70
C SER A 445 -16.50 20.95 -14.31
N ARG A 446 -16.20 19.70 -14.68
CA ARG A 446 -17.17 18.76 -15.21
C ARG A 446 -18.28 18.44 -14.20
N LYS A 447 -17.92 18.12 -12.96
CA LYS A 447 -18.87 17.78 -11.89
C LYS A 447 -19.71 18.96 -11.46
N GLN A 448 -19.16 20.17 -11.43
CA GLN A 448 -19.92 21.38 -11.14
C GLN A 448 -21.08 21.55 -12.13
N THR A 449 -20.83 21.33 -13.42
CA THR A 449 -21.90 21.40 -14.44
C THR A 449 -22.99 20.34 -14.17
N LEU A 450 -22.63 19.11 -13.82
CA LEU A 450 -23.61 18.06 -13.47
C LEU A 450 -24.46 18.44 -12.24
N ILE A 451 -23.87 19.08 -11.25
CA ILE A 451 -24.55 19.54 -10.04
C ILE A 451 -25.50 20.70 -10.35
N ASP A 452 -25.07 21.69 -11.13
CA ASP A 452 -25.85 22.88 -11.45
C ASP A 452 -27.10 22.55 -12.28
N TYR A 453 -27.06 21.45 -13.03
CA TYR A 453 -28.17 20.98 -13.87
C TYR A 453 -28.94 19.76 -13.31
N GLY A 454 -28.69 19.40 -12.03
CA GLY A 454 -29.46 18.40 -11.30
C GLY A 454 -29.15 16.94 -11.64
N PHE A 455 -27.99 16.64 -12.18
CA PHE A 455 -27.56 15.26 -12.45
C PHE A 455 -26.84 14.61 -11.26
N ARG A 456 -26.25 15.42 -10.35
CA ARG A 456 -25.57 14.94 -9.15
C ARG A 456 -25.77 15.88 -7.96
N LEU A 457 -25.68 15.30 -6.75
CA LEU A 457 -25.61 16.06 -5.50
C LEU A 457 -24.28 16.81 -5.39
N PRO A 458 -24.21 17.93 -4.61
CA PRO A 458 -22.95 18.64 -4.36
C PRO A 458 -21.83 17.76 -3.82
N SER A 459 -22.14 16.71 -3.03
CA SER A 459 -21.22 15.73 -2.51
C SER A 459 -20.36 15.01 -3.57
N ALA A 460 -20.82 14.98 -4.84
CA ALA A 460 -20.04 14.44 -5.94
C ALA A 460 -18.68 15.16 -6.15
N LEU A 461 -18.55 16.43 -5.71
CA LEU A 461 -17.28 17.17 -5.73
C LEU A 461 -16.24 16.57 -4.78
N ASN A 462 -16.66 15.87 -3.72
CA ASN A 462 -15.76 15.25 -2.75
C ASN A 462 -15.18 13.90 -3.21
N ASN A 463 -15.75 13.32 -4.28
CA ASN A 463 -15.10 12.21 -5.02
C ASN A 463 -14.19 12.78 -6.10
N ARG A 464 -12.98 13.12 -5.76
CA ARG A 464 -12.05 13.83 -6.63
C ARG A 464 -10.64 13.29 -6.51
N PRO A 465 -9.79 13.46 -7.53
CA PRO A 465 -8.37 13.20 -7.37
C PRO A 465 -7.76 14.14 -6.32
N LEU A 466 -6.64 13.70 -5.73
CA LEU A 466 -5.86 14.56 -4.84
C LEU A 466 -5.43 15.85 -5.55
N GLN A 467 -5.46 16.93 -4.81
CA GLN A 467 -4.76 18.15 -5.23
C GLN A 467 -3.26 17.94 -5.03
N ARG A 468 -2.44 18.72 -5.75
CA ARG A 468 -0.99 18.59 -5.66
C ARG A 468 -0.45 18.68 -4.23
N HIS A 469 -0.90 19.65 -3.43
CA HIS A 469 -0.44 19.80 -2.04
C HIS A 469 -0.85 18.60 -1.16
N GLU A 470 -2.03 18.02 -1.39
CA GLU A 470 -2.49 16.81 -0.68
C GLU A 470 -1.64 15.59 -1.04
N PHE A 471 -1.26 15.47 -2.32
CA PHE A 471 -0.33 14.44 -2.77
C PHE A 471 0.99 14.53 -2.01
N PHE A 472 1.59 15.73 -1.94
CA PHE A 472 2.84 15.93 -1.21
C PHE A 472 2.71 15.71 0.29
N GLN A 473 1.54 15.91 0.89
CA GLN A 473 1.31 15.62 2.30
C GLN A 473 1.26 14.12 2.59
N LYS A 474 0.73 13.32 1.65
CA LYS A 474 0.52 11.87 1.82
C LYS A 474 1.74 11.02 1.45
N VAL A 475 2.63 11.49 0.60
CA VAL A 475 3.86 10.74 0.26
C VAL A 475 4.92 10.92 1.33
N GLY A 476 5.65 9.83 1.64
CA GLY A 476 6.80 9.85 2.55
C GLY A 476 8.03 10.53 1.91
N GLN A 477 9.10 9.79 1.73
CA GLN A 477 10.29 10.28 1.02
C GLN A 477 10.10 10.22 -0.49
N LEU A 478 10.58 11.23 -1.21
CA LEU A 478 10.30 11.46 -2.62
C LEU A 478 11.59 11.62 -3.43
N VAL A 479 11.68 10.90 -4.55
CA VAL A 479 12.79 11.00 -5.50
C VAL A 479 12.23 11.31 -6.88
N TYR A 480 12.55 12.49 -7.39
CA TYR A 480 12.27 12.89 -8.76
C TYR A 480 13.31 12.28 -9.70
N VAL A 481 12.87 11.65 -10.77
CA VAL A 481 13.77 11.03 -11.76
C VAL A 481 13.45 11.62 -13.13
N SER A 482 14.41 12.30 -13.75
CA SER A 482 14.19 12.95 -15.05
C SER A 482 15.50 13.18 -15.80
N ALA A 483 15.42 13.19 -17.14
CA ALA A 483 16.50 13.68 -17.98
C ALA A 483 16.52 15.22 -18.02
N THR A 484 15.38 15.86 -17.87
CA THR A 484 15.17 17.31 -18.01
C THR A 484 14.26 17.82 -16.87
N PRO A 485 14.73 17.76 -15.60
CA PRO A 485 13.93 18.21 -14.47
C PRO A 485 13.62 19.70 -14.60
N GLY A 486 12.42 20.10 -14.17
CA GLY A 486 11.97 21.49 -14.15
C GLY A 486 12.54 22.29 -12.96
N PRO A 487 12.27 23.60 -12.89
CA PRO A 487 12.76 24.45 -11.80
C PRO A 487 12.29 23.98 -10.40
N PHE A 488 11.11 23.42 -10.32
CA PHE A 488 10.56 22.90 -9.06
C PHE A 488 11.39 21.73 -8.51
N GLU A 489 11.68 20.74 -9.35
CA GLU A 489 12.46 19.55 -8.95
C GLU A 489 13.91 19.92 -8.61
N LEU A 490 14.41 21.02 -9.15
CA LEU A 490 15.73 21.55 -8.86
C LEU A 490 15.76 22.51 -7.67
N GLY A 491 14.62 22.80 -7.04
CA GLY A 491 14.52 23.72 -5.91
C GLY A 491 14.67 25.21 -6.26
N PHE A 492 14.56 25.58 -7.54
CA PHE A 492 14.75 26.97 -8.00
C PHE A 492 13.46 27.81 -8.06
N GLY A 493 12.34 27.28 -7.64
CA GLY A 493 11.11 28.07 -7.65
C GLY A 493 9.84 27.26 -7.33
N PRO A 494 8.71 27.96 -7.17
CA PRO A 494 7.44 27.29 -7.04
C PRO A 494 7.09 26.57 -8.35
N PHE A 495 6.28 25.56 -8.23
CA PHE A 495 5.72 24.88 -9.39
C PHE A 495 4.66 25.79 -10.01
N GLU A 496 4.84 26.22 -11.26
CA GLU A 496 3.84 26.96 -12.05
C GLU A 496 2.80 26.03 -12.67
#